data_5572305cac7e7f9ea3a7d83edbf1ab95
#
_entry.id   5572305cac7e7f9ea3a7d83edbf1ab95
#
_cell.length_a   1.000
_cell.length_b   1.000
_cell.length_c   1.000
_cell.angle_alpha   90.00
_cell.angle_beta   90.00
_cell.angle_gamma   90.00
#
_symmetry.space_group_name_H-M   'P 1'
#
loop_
_entity.id
_entity.type
_entity.pdbx_description
1 polymer ?
#
loop_
_entity_poly.entity_id
_entity_poly.type
_entity_poly.pdbx_seq_one_letter_code
_entity_poly.pdbx_strand_id
1 'polypeptide(L)'
;MAYKKSKNVNLDALIQREDFEASDESLNAASKIATLSINDLKEGSGLFLASVRKPDFQRETADWDTDKVARFIKSFVDGEFIPAVILWRSQAGLIFVIDGSHRLSSLIAWVNDDYGDGQFSLDVYDGAVPDEQRELAKKVREKINAEVGPYSDYYKALRAKHPDADIIVKARNLASRALPIQWIEGDVATAEKSFFNINQQATPIDPTELKLLQKRKSPNCIAARSIMRAGKGHKYWHNFEQEVQDKIEKLADSINKLLFEPAVKRPIKSLDLPICDKNNNTLTLVYDFVSFANADDKNKDNEDKDDLDGQATIRCLKNTEKLVQLFGSIAPGSYGLHPVIYCYSNKGNFRPASFYGAMEFVKNLSLDQSLRTKFIKNRKVFENFLFENDSVVQRIIDTYRRGTQSAKHIAEYYIFVLERLNDGKDGKEIQKELLATPKYQRLKLGFSNESDVTTADFNTGNKSEVFIRQALQGAPRCAICGGYLHLHSISIDHIQRKREGGTGSADNGQLTHLYCNTGVKN
;
A
#
# COMPACT_ATOMS: atom_id res chain seq x y z
N MET A 1 20.76 -1.69 -12.98
CA MET A 1 20.13 -0.35 -13.12
C MET A 1 19.63 0.07 -11.76
N ALA A 2 20.21 1.12 -11.19
CA ALA A 2 19.78 1.67 -9.92
C ALA A 2 18.30 2.07 -10.01
N TYR A 3 17.49 1.61 -9.06
CA TYR A 3 16.10 2.04 -8.90
C TYR A 3 16.11 3.56 -8.67
N LYS A 4 15.71 4.34 -9.66
CA LYS A 4 15.38 5.76 -9.44
C LYS A 4 14.25 5.77 -8.42
N LYS A 5 14.53 6.16 -7.16
CA LYS A 5 13.51 6.53 -6.18
C LYS A 5 12.50 7.42 -6.90
N SER A 6 11.22 7.10 -6.79
CA SER A 6 10.15 7.94 -7.31
C SER A 6 10.37 9.36 -6.79
N LYS A 7 10.63 10.29 -7.71
CA LYS A 7 10.71 11.72 -7.42
C LYS A 7 9.32 12.37 -7.45
N ASN A 8 8.28 11.56 -7.47
CA ASN A 8 6.92 12.00 -7.66
C ASN A 8 6.32 12.48 -6.36
N VAL A 9 5.60 13.59 -6.43
CA VAL A 9 4.96 14.24 -5.29
C VAL A 9 3.60 13.60 -5.07
N ASN A 10 3.33 13.14 -3.86
CA ASN A 10 2.01 12.61 -3.50
C ASN A 10 1.12 13.74 -2.97
N LEU A 11 0.18 14.19 -3.80
CA LEU A 11 -0.84 15.19 -3.49
C LEU A 11 -2.23 14.55 -3.34
N ASP A 12 -2.29 13.26 -3.08
CA ASP A 12 -3.55 12.50 -3.09
C ASP A 12 -4.50 12.90 -1.96
N ALA A 13 -3.96 13.26 -0.80
CA ALA A 13 -4.71 13.67 0.37
C ALA A 13 -5.50 14.99 0.19
N LEU A 14 -5.10 15.84 -0.76
CA LEU A 14 -5.68 17.17 -0.94
C LEU A 14 -7.11 17.18 -1.49
N ILE A 15 -7.56 16.06 -2.08
CA ILE A 15 -8.93 15.87 -2.54
C ILE A 15 -9.40 14.51 -2.03
N GLN A 16 -10.43 14.51 -1.21
CA GLN A 16 -11.00 13.30 -0.63
C GLN A 16 -11.52 12.35 -1.72
N ARG A 17 -11.45 11.05 -1.43
CA ARG A 17 -11.99 10.02 -2.30
C ARG A 17 -13.41 9.66 -1.91
N GLU A 18 -14.25 9.42 -2.91
CA GLU A 18 -15.63 9.00 -2.71
C GLU A 18 -16.10 8.10 -3.86
N ASP A 19 -17.12 7.27 -3.63
CA ASP A 19 -17.77 6.50 -4.68
C ASP A 19 -18.70 7.41 -5.49
N PHE A 20 -18.80 7.19 -6.79
CA PHE A 20 -19.77 7.89 -7.63
C PHE A 20 -21.22 7.66 -7.21
N GLU A 21 -21.54 6.50 -6.65
CA GLU A 21 -22.89 6.14 -6.17
C GLU A 21 -23.17 6.58 -4.73
N ALA A 22 -22.19 7.24 -4.06
CA ALA A 22 -22.36 7.67 -2.70
C ALA A 22 -23.41 8.78 -2.59
N SER A 23 -24.67 8.45 -2.72
CA SER A 23 -25.81 9.11 -2.07
C SER A 23 -27.16 8.69 -2.61
N ASP A 24 -28.12 8.59 -1.70
CA ASP A 24 -29.51 8.21 -1.97
C ASP A 24 -30.46 9.40 -2.17
N GLU A 25 -29.98 10.66 -2.13
CA GLU A 25 -30.86 11.83 -2.19
C GLU A 25 -30.61 12.66 -3.45
N SER A 26 -31.66 12.85 -4.25
CA SER A 26 -31.67 13.76 -5.37
C SER A 26 -31.81 15.21 -4.88
N LEU A 27 -30.73 15.97 -4.95
CA LEU A 27 -30.76 17.41 -4.76
C LEU A 27 -31.00 18.11 -6.09
N ASN A 28 -31.85 19.13 -6.10
CA ASN A 28 -32.12 19.96 -7.28
C ASN A 28 -30.83 20.55 -7.84
N ALA A 29 -30.71 20.54 -9.18
CA ALA A 29 -29.54 20.99 -9.90
C ALA A 29 -29.24 22.48 -9.63
N ALA A 30 -28.24 22.75 -8.82
CA ALA A 30 -27.66 24.09 -8.74
C ALA A 30 -26.92 24.45 -10.02
N SER A 31 -26.84 25.73 -10.35
CA SER A 31 -26.13 26.22 -11.53
C SER A 31 -24.66 25.78 -11.49
N LYS A 32 -24.11 25.36 -12.65
CA LYS A 32 -22.73 24.94 -12.80
C LYS A 32 -21.84 26.15 -13.08
N ILE A 33 -20.73 26.26 -12.34
CA ILE A 33 -19.73 27.31 -12.58
C ILE A 33 -18.90 26.97 -13.84
N ALA A 34 -18.60 27.95 -14.65
CA ALA A 34 -17.76 27.75 -15.86
C ALA A 34 -16.26 27.85 -15.55
N THR A 35 -15.90 28.50 -14.48
CA THR A 35 -14.51 28.74 -14.06
C THR A 35 -14.40 28.64 -12.55
N LEU A 36 -13.20 28.27 -12.08
CA LEU A 36 -12.86 28.16 -10.68
C LEU A 36 -11.79 29.17 -10.33
N SER A 37 -12.08 30.08 -9.40
CA SER A 37 -11.10 31.05 -8.93
C SER A 37 -10.09 30.40 -7.99
N ILE A 38 -8.93 31.02 -7.86
CA ILE A 38 -7.90 30.53 -6.92
C ILE A 38 -8.40 30.57 -5.46
N ASN A 39 -9.31 31.47 -5.12
CA ASN A 39 -9.90 31.58 -3.79
C ASN A 39 -10.81 30.39 -3.43
N ASP A 40 -11.44 29.77 -4.43
CA ASP A 40 -12.30 28.59 -4.22
C ASP A 40 -11.50 27.36 -3.78
N LEU A 41 -10.15 27.40 -3.97
CA LEU A 41 -9.22 26.34 -3.60
C LEU A 41 -8.60 26.52 -2.21
N LYS A 42 -8.90 27.65 -1.54
CA LYS A 42 -8.38 27.91 -0.20
C LYS A 42 -9.28 27.27 0.84
N GLU A 43 -8.67 26.61 1.82
CA GLU A 43 -9.37 26.02 2.96
C GLU A 43 -10.16 27.10 3.72
N GLY A 44 -11.40 26.78 4.07
CA GLY A 44 -12.30 27.69 4.79
C GLY A 44 -12.82 28.89 3.97
N SER A 45 -12.45 29.05 2.69
CA SER A 45 -12.88 30.21 1.88
C SER A 45 -14.12 29.97 1.04
N GLY A 46 -14.53 28.71 0.81
CA GLY A 46 -15.68 28.39 -0.03
C GLY A 46 -16.14 26.94 0.11
N LEU A 47 -17.32 26.66 -0.47
CA LEU A 47 -17.92 25.32 -0.42
C LEU A 47 -17.35 24.35 -1.48
N PHE A 48 -16.62 24.86 -2.48
CA PHE A 48 -16.10 24.04 -3.58
C PHE A 48 -15.14 22.96 -3.05
N LEU A 49 -14.12 23.37 -2.29
CA LEU A 49 -13.11 22.45 -1.78
C LEU A 49 -13.72 21.38 -0.84
N ALA A 50 -14.74 21.77 -0.06
CA ALA A 50 -15.46 20.84 0.80
C ALA A 50 -16.31 19.83 0.00
N SER A 51 -16.77 20.19 -1.21
CA SER A 51 -17.63 19.37 -2.06
C SER A 51 -16.88 18.57 -3.11
N VAL A 52 -15.61 18.93 -3.41
CA VAL A 52 -14.84 18.25 -4.46
C VAL A 52 -14.36 16.89 -3.98
N ARG A 53 -14.46 15.89 -4.87
CA ARG A 53 -14.06 14.49 -4.61
C ARG A 53 -13.26 13.94 -5.78
N LYS A 54 -12.46 12.92 -5.51
CA LYS A 54 -11.94 12.02 -6.55
C LYS A 54 -12.72 10.71 -6.50
N PRO A 55 -12.99 10.10 -7.66
CA PRO A 55 -13.46 8.72 -7.67
C PRO A 55 -12.52 7.84 -6.86
N ASP A 56 -13.07 6.94 -6.04
CA ASP A 56 -12.30 6.07 -5.17
C ASP A 56 -11.37 5.11 -5.94
N PHE A 57 -11.78 4.72 -7.15
CA PHE A 57 -11.02 3.87 -8.07
C PHE A 57 -9.94 4.64 -8.85
N GLN A 58 -9.96 5.96 -8.88
CA GLN A 58 -8.96 6.75 -9.57
C GLN A 58 -7.60 6.52 -8.90
N ARG A 59 -6.54 6.29 -9.72
CA ARG A 59 -5.17 6.18 -9.20
C ARG A 59 -4.77 7.42 -8.40
N GLU A 60 -3.76 7.26 -7.56
CA GLU A 60 -3.28 8.34 -6.73
C GLU A 60 -2.76 9.54 -7.55
N THR A 61 -2.91 10.73 -7.00
CA THR A 61 -2.35 11.96 -7.55
C THR A 61 -0.86 12.05 -7.18
N ALA A 62 -0.07 11.12 -7.72
CA ALA A 62 1.35 10.95 -7.42
C ALA A 62 2.23 10.72 -8.67
N ASP A 63 1.74 11.05 -9.86
CA ASP A 63 2.49 10.85 -11.12
C ASP A 63 3.34 12.06 -11.53
N TRP A 64 3.16 13.20 -10.88
CA TRP A 64 3.93 14.41 -11.17
C TRP A 64 5.14 14.51 -10.25
N ASP A 65 6.29 14.78 -10.86
CA ASP A 65 7.51 15.13 -10.13
C ASP A 65 7.48 16.60 -9.68
N THR A 66 8.44 16.98 -8.86
CA THR A 66 8.61 18.36 -8.36
C THR A 66 8.65 19.39 -9.48
N ASP A 67 9.29 19.07 -10.61
CA ASP A 67 9.45 19.98 -11.74
C ASP A 67 8.13 20.23 -12.47
N LYS A 68 7.30 19.19 -12.64
CA LYS A 68 5.98 19.32 -13.26
C LYS A 68 5.03 20.14 -12.40
N VAL A 69 5.04 19.93 -11.07
CA VAL A 69 4.20 20.71 -10.14
C VAL A 69 4.60 22.18 -10.18
N ALA A 70 5.89 22.48 -10.04
CA ALA A 70 6.41 23.86 -10.05
C ALA A 70 6.13 24.57 -11.38
N ARG A 71 6.39 23.88 -12.51
CA ARG A 71 6.14 24.43 -13.85
C ARG A 71 4.66 24.73 -14.07
N PHE A 72 3.77 23.84 -13.63
CA PHE A 72 2.33 24.04 -13.79
C PHE A 72 1.85 25.27 -12.99
N ILE A 73 2.28 25.40 -11.72
CA ILE A 73 1.93 26.58 -10.88
C ILE A 73 2.50 27.85 -11.52
N LYS A 74 3.74 27.81 -12.02
CA LYS A 74 4.35 28.94 -12.73
C LYS A 74 3.55 29.34 -13.96
N SER A 75 3.20 28.39 -14.83
CA SER A 75 2.37 28.64 -16.02
C SER A 75 1.00 29.25 -15.65
N PHE A 76 0.40 28.80 -14.54
CA PHE A 76 -0.82 29.39 -14.03
C PHE A 76 -0.63 30.85 -13.62
N VAL A 77 0.42 31.17 -12.86
CA VAL A 77 0.70 32.53 -12.39
C VAL A 77 1.10 33.46 -13.54
N ASP A 78 1.90 32.99 -14.48
CA ASP A 78 2.39 33.77 -15.63
C ASP A 78 1.32 33.99 -16.70
N GLY A 79 0.14 33.40 -16.58
CA GLY A 79 -0.94 33.66 -17.50
C GLY A 79 -0.95 32.76 -18.73
N GLU A 80 -0.19 31.68 -18.76
CA GLU A 80 -0.17 30.74 -19.88
C GLU A 80 -1.49 29.96 -20.03
N PHE A 81 -1.69 29.35 -21.20
CA PHE A 81 -2.85 28.51 -21.45
C PHE A 81 -2.82 27.26 -20.57
N ILE A 82 -3.94 26.99 -19.91
CA ILE A 82 -4.12 25.81 -19.07
C ILE A 82 -5.35 25.04 -19.54
N PRO A 83 -5.23 23.71 -19.78
CA PRO A 83 -6.37 22.89 -20.14
C PRO A 83 -7.43 22.88 -19.02
N ALA A 84 -8.70 22.82 -19.40
CA ALA A 84 -9.81 22.75 -18.46
C ALA A 84 -9.73 21.52 -17.54
N VAL A 85 -10.18 21.68 -16.29
CA VAL A 85 -10.49 20.56 -15.42
C VAL A 85 -11.88 20.03 -15.80
N ILE A 86 -12.01 18.71 -15.92
CA ILE A 86 -13.28 18.07 -16.26
C ILE A 86 -13.94 17.56 -14.99
N LEU A 87 -15.14 18.02 -14.73
CA LEU A 87 -15.90 17.73 -13.53
C LEU A 87 -17.25 17.08 -13.86
N TRP A 88 -17.74 16.26 -12.96
CA TRP A 88 -19.08 15.74 -12.94
C TRP A 88 -19.70 15.95 -11.57
N ARG A 89 -21.01 16.29 -11.53
CA ARG A 89 -21.75 16.46 -10.27
C ARG A 89 -22.68 15.26 -10.04
N SER A 90 -22.53 14.62 -8.88
CA SER A 90 -23.45 13.56 -8.44
C SER A 90 -24.79 14.13 -8.02
N GLN A 91 -25.80 13.27 -7.89
CA GLN A 91 -27.13 13.64 -7.39
C GLN A 91 -27.08 14.16 -5.95
N ALA A 92 -26.09 13.74 -5.15
CA ALA A 92 -25.84 14.26 -3.79
C ALA A 92 -25.21 15.65 -3.75
N GLY A 93 -24.91 16.25 -4.90
CA GLY A 93 -24.22 17.53 -4.95
C GLY A 93 -22.70 17.46 -4.81
N LEU A 94 -22.10 16.27 -4.67
CA LEU A 94 -20.66 16.10 -4.68
C LEU A 94 -20.10 16.35 -6.10
N ILE A 95 -18.92 16.95 -6.18
CA ILE A 95 -18.27 17.34 -7.43
C ILE A 95 -17.07 16.42 -7.66
N PHE A 96 -17.16 15.52 -8.63
CA PHE A 96 -16.09 14.58 -8.94
C PHE A 96 -15.15 15.09 -10.02
N VAL A 97 -13.85 14.97 -9.76
CA VAL A 97 -12.80 15.30 -10.73
C VAL A 97 -12.59 14.12 -11.68
N ILE A 98 -13.07 14.25 -12.90
CA ILE A 98 -12.94 13.23 -13.94
C ILE A 98 -11.57 13.30 -14.63
N ASP A 99 -11.10 14.51 -14.93
CA ASP A 99 -9.74 14.77 -15.40
C ASP A 99 -9.19 16.07 -14.78
N GLY A 100 -7.87 16.12 -14.61
CA GLY A 100 -7.16 17.29 -14.08
C GLY A 100 -6.91 17.24 -12.56
N SER A 101 -7.00 16.07 -11.93
CA SER A 101 -6.72 15.91 -10.49
C SER A 101 -5.33 16.44 -10.10
N HIS A 102 -4.28 16.17 -10.89
CA HIS A 102 -2.94 16.72 -10.66
C HIS A 102 -2.88 18.25 -10.76
N ARG A 103 -3.59 18.84 -11.73
CA ARG A 103 -3.68 20.29 -11.90
C ARG A 103 -4.36 20.93 -10.70
N LEU A 104 -5.50 20.39 -10.32
CA LEU A 104 -6.29 20.89 -9.20
C LEU A 104 -5.55 20.72 -7.87
N SER A 105 -5.00 19.55 -7.59
CA SER A 105 -4.22 19.30 -6.36
C SER A 105 -2.96 20.16 -6.29
N SER A 106 -2.28 20.46 -7.41
CA SER A 106 -1.12 21.36 -7.40
C SER A 106 -1.47 22.80 -6.99
N LEU A 107 -2.61 23.32 -7.46
CA LEU A 107 -3.07 24.64 -7.04
C LEU A 107 -3.56 24.64 -5.59
N ILE A 108 -4.28 23.60 -5.17
CA ILE A 108 -4.70 23.43 -3.75
C ILE A 108 -3.45 23.40 -2.85
N ALA A 109 -2.42 22.64 -3.23
CA ALA A 109 -1.16 22.56 -2.51
C ALA A 109 -0.51 23.92 -2.33
N TRP A 110 -0.41 24.70 -3.40
CA TRP A 110 0.22 26.02 -3.39
C TRP A 110 -0.55 27.05 -2.55
N VAL A 111 -1.88 27.07 -2.69
CA VAL A 111 -2.75 28.03 -1.98
C VAL A 111 -2.78 27.75 -0.47
N ASN A 112 -2.73 26.49 -0.06
CA ASN A 112 -2.83 26.07 1.34
C ASN A 112 -1.45 25.74 1.96
N ASP A 113 -0.36 25.86 1.20
CA ASP A 113 1.00 25.46 1.61
C ASP A 113 1.07 24.00 2.12
N ASP A 114 0.25 23.11 1.54
CA ASP A 114 0.23 21.68 1.84
C ASP A 114 0.69 20.89 0.62
N TYR A 115 1.94 20.50 0.60
CA TYR A 115 2.54 19.69 -0.49
C TYR A 115 2.56 18.19 -0.16
N GLY A 116 1.62 17.74 0.65
CA GLY A 116 1.53 16.38 1.14
C GLY A 116 2.04 16.22 2.57
N ASP A 117 2.22 17.32 3.30
CA ASP A 117 2.77 17.36 4.66
C ASP A 117 2.00 18.30 5.61
N GLY A 118 0.96 19.00 5.13
CA GLY A 118 0.11 19.89 5.92
C GLY A 118 -1.15 19.21 6.47
N GLN A 119 -2.19 20.01 6.81
CA GLN A 119 -3.36 19.53 7.55
C GLN A 119 -4.15 18.47 6.80
N PHE A 120 -4.39 18.64 5.49
CA PHE A 120 -5.09 17.62 4.69
C PHE A 120 -4.40 16.25 4.74
N SER A 121 -3.07 16.28 4.67
CA SER A 121 -2.27 15.07 4.71
C SER A 121 -2.22 14.46 6.11
N LEU A 122 -2.13 15.27 7.15
CA LEU A 122 -2.20 14.82 8.55
C LEU A 122 -3.52 14.11 8.84
N ASP A 123 -4.65 14.63 8.34
CA ASP A 123 -5.97 14.04 8.53
C ASP A 123 -6.08 12.67 7.84
N VAL A 124 -5.50 12.53 6.64
CA VAL A 124 -5.50 11.25 5.90
C VAL A 124 -4.56 10.21 6.52
N TYR A 125 -3.44 10.65 7.10
CA TYR A 125 -2.42 9.77 7.70
C TYR A 125 -2.55 9.64 9.23
N ASP A 126 -3.70 9.94 9.82
CA ASP A 126 -3.93 9.86 11.27
C ASP A 126 -2.84 10.60 12.09
N GLY A 127 -2.40 11.76 11.62
CA GLY A 127 -1.38 12.58 12.25
C GLY A 127 0.08 12.19 11.98
N ALA A 128 0.34 11.11 11.22
CA ALA A 128 1.69 10.57 11.02
C ALA A 128 2.10 10.49 9.55
N VAL A 129 2.30 11.64 8.89
CA VAL A 129 2.81 11.69 7.51
C VAL A 129 4.20 11.02 7.42
N PRO A 130 4.42 10.10 6.44
CA PRO A 130 5.70 9.44 6.26
C PRO A 130 6.87 10.42 6.05
N ASP A 131 8.02 10.14 6.65
CA ASP A 131 9.20 11.03 6.58
C ASP A 131 9.66 11.29 5.14
N GLU A 132 9.61 10.27 4.27
CA GLU A 132 9.97 10.44 2.84
C GLU A 132 9.03 11.43 2.14
N GLN A 133 7.75 11.44 2.49
CA GLN A 133 6.77 12.38 1.96
C GLN A 133 7.03 13.80 2.49
N ARG A 134 7.36 13.96 3.77
CA ARG A 134 7.73 15.27 4.35
C ARG A 134 8.98 15.85 3.70
N GLU A 135 10.02 15.04 3.49
CA GLU A 135 11.24 15.48 2.80
C GLU A 135 10.95 15.90 1.36
N LEU A 136 10.07 15.18 0.67
CA LEU A 136 9.69 15.51 -0.70
C LEU A 136 8.84 16.79 -0.75
N ALA A 137 7.85 16.93 0.13
CA ALA A 137 7.02 18.11 0.27
C ALA A 137 7.87 19.36 0.53
N LYS A 138 8.88 19.26 1.42
CA LYS A 138 9.86 20.33 1.67
C LYS A 138 10.60 20.75 0.39
N LYS A 139 11.11 19.79 -0.40
CA LYS A 139 11.81 20.08 -1.66
C LYS A 139 10.90 20.76 -2.69
N VAL A 140 9.64 20.30 -2.77
CA VAL A 140 8.64 20.91 -3.66
C VAL A 140 8.38 22.35 -3.25
N ARG A 141 8.14 22.59 -1.95
CA ARG A 141 7.92 23.92 -1.39
C ARG A 141 9.10 24.86 -1.65
N GLU A 142 10.33 24.40 -1.36
CA GLU A 142 11.55 25.18 -1.61
C GLU A 142 11.66 25.57 -3.09
N LYS A 143 11.42 24.64 -4.01
CA LYS A 143 11.47 24.91 -5.45
C LYS A 143 10.40 25.89 -5.90
N ILE A 144 9.16 25.71 -5.47
CA ILE A 144 8.06 26.62 -5.83
C ILE A 144 8.31 28.01 -5.26
N ASN A 145 8.75 28.11 -4.01
CA ASN A 145 9.08 29.40 -3.40
C ASN A 145 10.23 30.13 -4.12
N ALA A 146 11.19 29.39 -4.67
CA ALA A 146 12.29 29.97 -5.45
C ALA A 146 11.87 30.42 -6.86
N GLU A 147 10.99 29.67 -7.54
CA GLU A 147 10.63 29.92 -8.94
C GLU A 147 9.36 30.77 -9.12
N VAL A 148 8.43 30.70 -8.15
CA VAL A 148 7.11 31.35 -8.21
C VAL A 148 6.91 32.29 -7.03
N GLY A 149 7.28 31.85 -5.84
CA GLY A 149 6.97 32.48 -4.56
C GLY A 149 5.77 31.82 -3.85
N PRO A 150 5.68 31.96 -2.52
CA PRO A 150 4.53 31.46 -1.76
C PRO A 150 3.26 32.26 -2.08
N TYR A 151 2.12 31.59 -2.12
CA TYR A 151 0.82 32.25 -2.39
C TYR A 151 0.53 33.42 -1.43
N SER A 152 0.95 33.30 -0.17
CA SER A 152 0.78 34.34 0.85
C SER A 152 1.39 35.70 0.46
N ASP A 153 2.46 35.71 -0.32
CA ASP A 153 3.14 36.94 -0.70
C ASP A 153 2.37 37.72 -1.77
N TYR A 154 1.72 37.02 -2.70
CA TYR A 154 0.78 37.64 -3.64
C TYR A 154 -0.41 38.27 -2.91
N TYR A 155 -0.95 37.58 -1.90
CA TYR A 155 -2.06 38.11 -1.10
C TYR A 155 -1.63 39.35 -0.28
N LYS A 156 -0.42 39.33 0.31
CA LYS A 156 0.15 40.47 1.04
C LYS A 156 0.41 41.66 0.12
N ALA A 157 0.94 41.41 -1.09
CA ALA A 157 1.25 42.46 -2.06
C ALA A 157 0.01 43.29 -2.44
N LEU A 158 -1.17 42.68 -2.56
CA LEU A 158 -2.43 43.39 -2.85
C LEU A 158 -2.87 44.34 -1.72
N ARG A 159 -2.36 44.16 -0.51
CA ARG A 159 -2.69 44.97 0.67
C ARG A 159 -1.56 45.89 1.12
N ALA A 160 -0.37 45.77 0.54
CA ALA A 160 0.79 46.57 0.90
C ALA A 160 0.69 48.00 0.37
N LYS A 161 1.15 48.98 1.17
CA LYS A 161 1.25 50.38 0.73
C LYS A 161 2.31 50.58 -0.37
N HIS A 162 3.40 49.85 -0.30
CA HIS A 162 4.53 49.88 -1.24
C HIS A 162 4.90 48.42 -1.61
N PRO A 163 4.13 47.76 -2.48
CA PRO A 163 4.41 46.40 -2.90
C PRO A 163 5.59 46.39 -3.88
N ASP A 164 6.25 45.21 -3.98
CA ASP A 164 7.20 44.92 -5.03
C ASP A 164 6.51 45.00 -6.39
N ALA A 165 7.15 45.65 -7.38
CA ALA A 165 6.56 45.96 -8.68
C ALA A 165 6.21 44.70 -9.48
N ASP A 166 7.05 43.68 -9.43
CA ASP A 166 6.83 42.44 -10.19
C ASP A 166 5.75 41.56 -9.53
N ILE A 167 5.79 41.49 -8.20
CA ILE A 167 4.81 40.70 -7.45
C ILE A 167 3.41 41.28 -7.56
N ILE A 168 3.26 42.63 -7.48
CA ILE A 168 1.93 43.25 -7.54
C ILE A 168 1.25 43.07 -8.89
N VAL A 169 2.00 43.11 -10.00
CA VAL A 169 1.45 42.85 -11.34
C VAL A 169 0.94 41.41 -11.43
N LYS A 170 1.74 40.46 -11.00
CA LYS A 170 1.33 39.04 -10.98
C LYS A 170 0.16 38.82 -10.03
N ALA A 171 0.13 39.44 -8.86
CA ALA A 171 -0.97 39.33 -7.90
C ALA A 171 -2.29 39.85 -8.46
N ARG A 172 -2.27 41.00 -9.19
CA ARG A 172 -3.46 41.54 -9.87
C ARG A 172 -3.95 40.62 -10.97
N ASN A 173 -3.05 40.09 -11.78
CA ASN A 173 -3.39 39.07 -12.80
C ASN A 173 -4.02 37.83 -12.17
N LEU A 174 -3.42 37.34 -11.10
CA LEU A 174 -3.90 36.17 -10.36
C LEU A 174 -5.31 36.39 -9.78
N ALA A 175 -5.62 37.59 -9.30
CA ALA A 175 -6.92 37.94 -8.73
C ALA A 175 -8.07 37.87 -9.77
N SER A 176 -7.78 38.03 -11.07
CA SER A 176 -8.75 37.91 -12.17
C SER A 176 -8.68 36.59 -12.90
N ARG A 177 -7.71 35.73 -12.55
CA ARG A 177 -7.51 34.47 -13.25
C ARG A 177 -8.35 33.36 -12.65
N ALA A 178 -8.88 32.52 -13.52
CA ALA A 178 -9.65 31.36 -13.13
C ALA A 178 -9.24 30.13 -13.94
N LEU A 179 -9.34 28.96 -13.32
CA LEU A 179 -9.15 27.66 -13.96
C LEU A 179 -10.43 27.32 -14.76
N PRO A 180 -10.33 27.07 -16.06
CA PRO A 180 -11.51 26.71 -16.85
C PRO A 180 -12.04 25.34 -16.44
N ILE A 181 -13.36 25.20 -16.38
CA ILE A 181 -14.06 23.98 -16.04
C ILE A 181 -14.90 23.54 -17.23
N GLN A 182 -14.87 22.24 -17.47
CA GLN A 182 -15.80 21.56 -18.36
C GLN A 182 -16.64 20.54 -17.57
N TRP A 183 -17.96 20.59 -17.74
CA TRP A 183 -18.86 19.69 -17.05
C TRP A 183 -19.29 18.53 -17.94
N ILE A 184 -19.26 17.32 -17.37
CA ILE A 184 -19.95 16.16 -17.93
C ILE A 184 -21.38 16.21 -17.50
N GLU A 185 -22.30 16.10 -18.48
CA GLU A 185 -23.74 15.99 -18.26
C GLU A 185 -24.15 14.52 -18.24
N GLY A 186 -25.12 14.17 -17.41
CA GLY A 186 -25.68 12.84 -17.37
C GLY A 186 -25.49 12.14 -16.03
N ASP A 187 -25.81 10.87 -16.03
CA ASP A 187 -25.79 9.97 -14.87
C ASP A 187 -24.39 9.43 -14.55
N VAL A 188 -24.31 8.58 -13.53
CA VAL A 188 -23.08 7.88 -13.10
C VAL A 188 -22.45 7.11 -14.24
N ALA A 189 -23.26 6.39 -15.05
CA ALA A 189 -22.74 5.59 -16.16
C ALA A 189 -22.08 6.47 -17.24
N THR A 190 -22.64 7.65 -17.50
CA THR A 190 -22.07 8.64 -18.41
C THR A 190 -20.75 9.21 -17.87
N ALA A 191 -20.69 9.50 -16.56
CA ALA A 191 -19.47 9.98 -15.92
C ALA A 191 -18.35 8.92 -15.96
N GLU A 192 -18.66 7.66 -15.69
CA GLU A 192 -17.72 6.55 -15.79
C GLU A 192 -17.21 6.35 -17.22
N LYS A 193 -18.10 6.30 -18.19
CA LYS A 193 -17.72 6.19 -19.61
C LYS A 193 -16.80 7.33 -20.04
N SER A 194 -17.10 8.54 -19.59
CA SER A 194 -16.28 9.72 -19.90
C SER A 194 -14.92 9.63 -19.22
N PHE A 195 -14.86 9.18 -17.96
CA PHE A 195 -13.61 8.92 -17.25
C PHE A 195 -12.73 7.93 -18.03
N PHE A 196 -13.30 6.81 -18.49
CA PHE A 196 -12.58 5.84 -19.31
C PHE A 196 -12.04 6.43 -20.61
N ASN A 197 -12.90 7.07 -21.38
CA ASN A 197 -12.54 7.60 -22.69
C ASN A 197 -11.41 8.62 -22.61
N ILE A 198 -11.44 9.50 -21.60
CA ILE A 198 -10.44 10.54 -21.40
C ILE A 198 -9.11 9.93 -20.94
N ASN A 199 -9.14 9.03 -19.97
CA ASN A 199 -7.90 8.46 -19.39
C ASN A 199 -7.24 7.43 -20.32
N GLN A 200 -7.98 6.70 -21.16
CA GLN A 200 -7.39 5.78 -22.15
C GLN A 200 -6.54 6.50 -23.21
N GLN A 201 -6.86 7.75 -23.53
CA GLN A 201 -6.13 8.52 -24.53
C GLN A 201 -4.80 9.09 -23.99
N ALA A 202 -4.68 9.29 -22.68
CA ALA A 202 -3.52 9.95 -22.07
C ALA A 202 -2.50 8.97 -21.49
N THR A 203 -2.93 8.05 -20.64
CA THR A 203 -2.08 7.02 -20.01
C THR A 203 -2.93 5.77 -19.77
N PRO A 204 -2.50 4.58 -20.22
CA PRO A 204 -3.27 3.36 -20.03
C PRO A 204 -3.62 3.14 -18.55
N ILE A 205 -4.89 2.85 -18.25
CA ILE A 205 -5.35 2.46 -16.93
C ILE A 205 -4.78 1.08 -16.61
N ASP A 206 -4.29 0.89 -15.39
CA ASP A 206 -3.86 -0.43 -14.93
C ASP A 206 -5.02 -1.45 -15.01
N PRO A 207 -4.79 -2.68 -15.47
CA PRO A 207 -5.84 -3.69 -15.57
C PRO A 207 -6.59 -3.97 -14.26
N THR A 208 -5.93 -3.83 -13.11
CA THR A 208 -6.56 -4.02 -11.80
C THR A 208 -7.43 -2.81 -11.43
N GLU A 209 -6.96 -1.60 -11.70
CA GLU A 209 -7.78 -0.37 -11.56
C GLU A 209 -9.05 -0.47 -12.42
N LEU A 210 -8.90 -0.97 -13.65
CA LEU A 210 -10.02 -1.19 -14.55
C LEU A 210 -11.04 -2.17 -13.98
N LYS A 211 -10.59 -3.28 -13.38
CA LYS A 211 -11.47 -4.26 -12.72
C LYS A 211 -12.16 -3.66 -11.49
N LEU A 212 -11.42 -2.95 -10.64
CA LEU A 212 -11.97 -2.28 -9.46
C LEU A 212 -13.08 -1.29 -9.83
N LEU A 213 -12.99 -0.66 -10.98
CA LEU A 213 -14.01 0.24 -11.48
C LEU A 213 -15.21 -0.50 -12.06
N GLN A 214 -14.99 -1.40 -13.02
CA GLN A 214 -16.06 -2.08 -13.76
C GLN A 214 -16.86 -3.06 -12.90
N LYS A 215 -16.24 -3.61 -11.87
CA LYS A 215 -16.79 -4.69 -11.02
C LYS A 215 -16.89 -4.28 -9.56
N ARG A 216 -17.12 -2.99 -9.30
CA ARG A 216 -17.11 -2.43 -7.95
C ARG A 216 -18.04 -3.11 -6.96
N LYS A 217 -19.16 -3.69 -7.44
CA LYS A 217 -20.13 -4.46 -6.65
C LYS A 217 -19.80 -5.95 -6.54
N SER A 218 -18.70 -6.39 -7.15
CA SER A 218 -18.29 -7.79 -7.02
C SER A 218 -17.69 -8.08 -5.63
N PRO A 219 -17.79 -9.34 -5.16
CA PRO A 219 -17.31 -9.72 -3.83
C PRO A 219 -15.87 -9.32 -3.54
N ASN A 220 -14.95 -9.54 -4.50
CA ASN A 220 -13.54 -9.23 -4.34
C ASN A 220 -13.29 -7.73 -4.26
N CYS A 221 -14.03 -6.91 -5.01
CA CYS A 221 -13.90 -5.45 -4.96
C CYS A 221 -14.42 -4.88 -3.64
N ILE A 222 -15.59 -5.35 -3.18
CA ILE A 222 -16.14 -4.93 -1.88
C ILE A 222 -15.20 -5.37 -0.76
N ALA A 223 -14.71 -6.61 -0.77
CA ALA A 223 -13.78 -7.10 0.22
C ALA A 223 -12.47 -6.29 0.26
N ALA A 224 -11.86 -6.00 -0.90
CA ALA A 224 -10.64 -5.21 -0.94
C ALA A 224 -10.82 -3.80 -0.38
N ARG A 225 -11.92 -3.13 -0.75
CA ARG A 225 -12.23 -1.79 -0.24
C ARG A 225 -12.56 -1.78 1.25
N SER A 226 -13.29 -2.77 1.74
CA SER A 226 -13.58 -2.89 3.17
C SER A 226 -12.30 -3.10 3.98
N ILE A 227 -11.38 -3.94 3.52
CA ILE A 227 -10.07 -4.17 4.16
C ILE A 227 -9.27 -2.87 4.20
N MET A 228 -9.17 -2.13 3.08
CA MET A 228 -8.42 -0.87 3.02
C MET A 228 -8.91 0.16 4.01
N ARG A 229 -10.21 0.19 4.27
CA ARG A 229 -10.87 1.14 5.18
C ARG A 229 -11.02 0.61 6.61
N ALA A 230 -10.50 -0.58 6.91
CA ALA A 230 -10.69 -1.26 8.20
C ALA A 230 -12.18 -1.32 8.61
N GLY A 231 -13.07 -1.54 7.65
CA GLY A 231 -14.52 -1.56 7.85
C GLY A 231 -15.15 -0.20 8.20
N LYS A 232 -14.43 0.92 8.02
CA LYS A 232 -14.90 2.28 8.37
C LYS A 232 -15.12 3.16 7.13
N GLY A 233 -15.70 4.36 7.34
CA GLY A 233 -15.91 5.34 6.27
C GLY A 233 -17.03 4.96 5.33
N HIS A 234 -16.93 5.34 4.04
CA HIS A 234 -17.93 5.01 3.04
C HIS A 234 -18.07 3.51 2.85
N LYS A 235 -19.31 3.01 2.92
CA LYS A 235 -19.62 1.58 2.94
C LYS A 235 -20.16 1.12 1.59
N TYR A 236 -19.34 0.45 0.77
CA TYR A 236 -19.78 -0.21 -0.47
C TYR A 236 -20.77 -1.37 -0.22
N TRP A 237 -21.01 -1.66 1.05
CA TRP A 237 -21.87 -2.74 1.54
C TRP A 237 -23.08 -2.19 2.31
N HIS A 238 -23.39 -0.90 2.19
CA HIS A 238 -24.48 -0.24 2.94
C HIS A 238 -25.87 -0.76 2.55
N ASN A 239 -26.03 -1.33 1.35
CA ASN A 239 -27.28 -1.91 0.89
C ASN A 239 -27.56 -3.32 1.45
N PHE A 240 -26.59 -3.93 2.14
CA PHE A 240 -26.78 -5.25 2.75
C PHE A 240 -27.49 -5.13 4.10
N GLU A 241 -28.07 -6.25 4.58
CA GLU A 241 -28.64 -6.30 5.92
C GLU A 241 -27.60 -5.96 6.99
N GLN A 242 -28.03 -5.34 8.10
CA GLN A 242 -27.12 -4.83 9.15
C GLN A 242 -26.19 -5.92 9.70
N GLU A 243 -26.70 -7.13 9.93
CA GLU A 243 -25.88 -8.25 10.41
C GLU A 243 -24.76 -8.62 9.43
N VAL A 244 -25.00 -8.49 8.12
CA VAL A 244 -24.02 -8.72 7.05
C VAL A 244 -22.98 -7.61 7.05
N GLN A 245 -23.42 -6.34 7.17
CA GLN A 245 -22.52 -5.19 7.29
C GLN A 245 -21.56 -5.34 8.46
N ASP A 246 -22.07 -5.65 9.66
CA ASP A 246 -21.27 -5.84 10.87
C ASP A 246 -20.22 -6.95 10.72
N LYS A 247 -20.60 -8.05 10.05
CA LYS A 247 -19.65 -9.15 9.76
C LYS A 247 -18.54 -8.73 8.80
N ILE A 248 -18.89 -7.99 7.73
CA ILE A 248 -17.91 -7.47 6.76
C ILE A 248 -16.95 -6.51 7.48
N GLU A 249 -17.47 -5.57 8.28
CA GLU A 249 -16.66 -4.58 9.00
C GLU A 249 -15.71 -5.24 9.98
N LYS A 250 -16.18 -6.22 10.76
CA LYS A 250 -15.34 -6.95 11.71
C LYS A 250 -14.22 -7.74 11.03
N LEU A 251 -14.52 -8.46 9.95
CA LEU A 251 -13.52 -9.22 9.20
C LEU A 251 -12.51 -8.28 8.53
N ALA A 252 -12.99 -7.20 7.94
CA ALA A 252 -12.17 -6.19 7.28
C ALA A 252 -11.19 -5.51 8.26
N ASP A 253 -11.64 -5.12 9.44
CA ASP A 253 -10.79 -4.54 10.51
C ASP A 253 -9.73 -5.54 10.98
N SER A 254 -10.12 -6.80 11.20
CA SER A 254 -9.20 -7.88 11.57
C SER A 254 -8.09 -8.07 10.53
N ILE A 255 -8.45 -8.17 9.25
CA ILE A 255 -7.49 -8.34 8.15
C ILE A 255 -6.59 -7.10 8.00
N ASN A 256 -7.16 -5.89 8.09
CA ASN A 256 -6.41 -4.64 8.00
C ASN A 256 -5.32 -4.57 9.06
N LYS A 257 -5.66 -4.85 10.33
CA LYS A 257 -4.70 -4.87 11.44
C LYS A 257 -3.59 -5.89 11.23
N LEU A 258 -3.94 -7.12 10.85
CA LEU A 258 -2.95 -8.16 10.58
C LEU A 258 -1.99 -7.78 9.44
N LEU A 259 -2.49 -7.14 8.38
CA LEU A 259 -1.68 -6.79 7.22
C LEU A 259 -0.79 -5.57 7.47
N PHE A 260 -1.30 -4.53 8.15
CA PHE A 260 -0.72 -3.19 8.11
C PHE A 260 -0.22 -2.65 9.45
N GLU A 261 -0.43 -3.37 10.55
CA GLU A 261 0.09 -2.95 11.85
C GLU A 261 1.32 -3.79 12.27
N PRO A 262 2.31 -3.13 12.89
CA PRO A 262 2.46 -1.70 13.15
C PRO A 262 2.90 -0.93 11.90
N ALA A 263 2.61 0.38 11.84
CA ALA A 263 3.03 1.22 10.71
C ALA A 263 4.57 1.28 10.58
N VAL A 264 5.07 1.23 9.35
CA VAL A 264 6.51 1.26 9.06
C VAL A 264 7.08 2.66 9.28
N LYS A 265 8.15 2.76 10.06
CA LYS A 265 8.96 3.98 10.25
C LYS A 265 10.34 3.79 9.64
N ARG A 266 10.82 4.76 8.86
CA ARG A 266 12.12 4.69 8.19
C ARG A 266 13.11 5.74 8.71
N PRO A 267 14.42 5.44 8.84
CA PRO A 267 15.00 4.10 8.65
C PRO A 267 14.46 3.10 9.66
N ILE A 268 14.47 1.81 9.28
CA ILE A 268 13.97 0.72 10.14
C ILE A 268 14.75 0.69 11.46
N LYS A 269 14.01 0.70 12.58
CA LYS A 269 14.55 0.66 13.95
C LYS A 269 13.83 -0.37 14.84
N SER A 270 12.95 -1.20 14.23
CA SER A 270 12.29 -2.33 14.89
C SER A 270 12.22 -3.49 13.89
N LEU A 271 12.28 -4.71 14.37
CA LEU A 271 12.01 -5.90 13.55
C LEU A 271 10.51 -6.17 13.40
N ASP A 272 9.68 -5.56 14.25
CA ASP A 272 8.22 -5.69 14.17
C ASP A 272 7.69 -4.84 13.00
N LEU A 273 7.82 -5.39 11.79
CA LEU A 273 7.27 -4.80 10.58
C LEU A 273 5.91 -5.43 10.26
N PRO A 274 4.98 -4.70 9.63
CA PRO A 274 3.72 -5.27 9.18
C PRO A 274 3.94 -6.31 8.09
N ILE A 275 2.98 -7.16 7.84
CA ILE A 275 3.01 -8.12 6.72
C ILE A 275 3.07 -7.37 5.38
N CYS A 276 2.33 -6.26 5.27
CA CYS A 276 2.33 -5.36 4.12
C CYS A 276 2.66 -3.92 4.54
N ASP A 277 3.54 -3.25 3.81
CA ASP A 277 3.77 -1.81 3.96
C ASP A 277 2.77 -1.04 3.09
N LYS A 278 2.09 -0.05 3.66
CA LYS A 278 1.16 0.82 2.92
C LYS A 278 1.93 1.73 1.97
N ASN A 279 1.58 1.68 0.71
CA ASN A 279 2.11 2.55 -0.33
C ASN A 279 1.00 2.97 -1.30
N ASN A 280 1.36 3.71 -2.33
CA ASN A 280 0.45 4.31 -3.30
C ASN A 280 -0.43 3.32 -4.09
N ASN A 281 -0.06 2.05 -4.12
CA ASN A 281 -0.79 1.00 -4.84
C ASN A 281 -1.41 -0.04 -3.89
N THR A 282 -1.69 0.35 -2.65
CA THR A 282 -2.13 -0.61 -1.63
C THR A 282 -3.51 -1.20 -1.95
N LEU A 283 -4.44 -0.44 -2.52
CA LEU A 283 -5.75 -0.98 -2.91
C LEU A 283 -5.62 -2.06 -4.00
N THR A 284 -4.81 -1.81 -5.03
CA THR A 284 -4.50 -2.80 -6.07
C THR A 284 -3.86 -4.05 -5.47
N LEU A 285 -2.89 -3.88 -4.57
CA LEU A 285 -2.25 -4.98 -3.85
C LEU A 285 -3.28 -5.80 -3.05
N VAL A 286 -4.16 -5.14 -2.30
CA VAL A 286 -5.19 -5.83 -1.51
C VAL A 286 -6.20 -6.54 -2.40
N TYR A 287 -6.62 -5.94 -3.51
CA TYR A 287 -7.52 -6.59 -4.47
C TYR A 287 -6.88 -7.85 -5.07
N ASP A 288 -5.64 -7.75 -5.54
CA ASP A 288 -4.90 -8.90 -6.06
C ASP A 288 -4.70 -9.98 -5.00
N PHE A 289 -4.48 -9.57 -3.73
CA PHE A 289 -4.37 -10.50 -2.62
C PHE A 289 -5.70 -11.20 -2.27
N VAL A 290 -6.81 -10.47 -2.24
CA VAL A 290 -8.15 -11.06 -2.07
C VAL A 290 -8.41 -12.07 -3.18
N SER A 291 -8.14 -11.70 -4.44
CA SER A 291 -8.29 -12.59 -5.59
C SER A 291 -7.38 -13.82 -5.49
N PHE A 292 -6.13 -13.64 -5.07
CA PHE A 292 -5.18 -14.74 -4.82
C PHE A 292 -5.64 -15.67 -3.71
N ALA A 293 -6.17 -15.14 -2.61
CA ALA A 293 -6.65 -15.94 -1.48
C ALA A 293 -7.90 -16.77 -1.85
N ASN A 294 -8.68 -16.32 -2.81
CA ASN A 294 -9.91 -16.94 -3.27
C ASN A 294 -9.77 -17.71 -4.60
N ALA A 295 -8.57 -17.79 -5.17
CA ALA A 295 -8.33 -18.41 -6.48
C ALA A 295 -8.78 -19.89 -6.57
N ASP A 296 -8.77 -20.62 -5.46
CA ASP A 296 -9.12 -22.02 -5.36
C ASP A 296 -10.58 -22.26 -4.89
N ASP A 297 -11.37 -21.20 -4.70
CA ASP A 297 -12.79 -21.32 -4.32
C ASP A 297 -13.57 -21.93 -5.49
N LYS A 298 -14.30 -23.01 -5.20
CA LYS A 298 -15.13 -23.74 -6.18
C LYS A 298 -16.29 -22.92 -6.72
N ASN A 299 -16.61 -21.80 -6.07
CA ASN A 299 -17.66 -20.85 -6.47
C ASN A 299 -17.15 -19.70 -7.33
N LYS A 300 -16.05 -19.87 -8.04
CA LYS A 300 -15.35 -18.89 -8.87
C LYS A 300 -16.23 -18.17 -9.90
N ASP A 301 -17.30 -18.83 -10.37
CA ASP A 301 -18.23 -18.27 -11.36
C ASP A 301 -18.96 -17.01 -10.88
N ASN A 302 -18.87 -16.67 -9.59
CA ASN A 302 -19.51 -15.50 -9.01
C ASN A 302 -18.54 -14.35 -8.69
N GLU A 303 -17.22 -14.50 -8.87
CA GLU A 303 -16.23 -13.45 -8.55
C GLU A 303 -16.43 -12.16 -9.36
N ASP A 304 -16.97 -12.29 -10.56
CA ASP A 304 -17.18 -11.19 -11.51
C ASP A 304 -18.63 -10.66 -11.53
N LYS A 305 -19.52 -11.24 -10.74
CA LYS A 305 -20.92 -10.82 -10.63
C LYS A 305 -21.11 -9.93 -9.40
N ASP A 306 -22.10 -9.06 -9.48
CA ASP A 306 -22.48 -8.23 -8.34
C ASP A 306 -22.93 -9.11 -7.16
N ASP A 307 -22.44 -8.80 -5.97
CA ASP A 307 -22.90 -9.42 -4.73
C ASP A 307 -24.16 -8.70 -4.25
N LEU A 308 -25.27 -9.42 -4.23
CA LEU A 308 -26.57 -8.83 -3.93
C LEU A 308 -26.93 -8.87 -2.44
N ASP A 309 -26.35 -9.79 -1.68
CA ASP A 309 -26.67 -10.04 -0.27
C ASP A 309 -25.45 -10.02 0.67
N GLY A 310 -24.25 -9.80 0.12
CA GLY A 310 -22.99 -9.74 0.85
C GLY A 310 -22.42 -11.08 1.33
N GLN A 311 -23.09 -12.21 1.05
CA GLN A 311 -22.60 -13.52 1.51
C GLN A 311 -21.34 -13.95 0.77
N ALA A 312 -21.22 -13.60 -0.51
CA ALA A 312 -20.03 -13.87 -1.28
C ALA A 312 -18.84 -13.01 -0.78
N THR A 313 -19.07 -11.75 -0.44
CA THR A 313 -18.08 -10.86 0.18
C THR A 313 -17.59 -11.41 1.54
N ILE A 314 -18.50 -11.84 2.41
CA ILE A 314 -18.14 -12.47 3.70
C ILE A 314 -17.25 -13.71 3.47
N ARG A 315 -17.59 -14.55 2.48
CA ARG A 315 -16.79 -15.74 2.14
C ARG A 315 -15.39 -15.34 1.67
N CYS A 316 -15.29 -14.36 0.77
CA CYS A 316 -14.01 -13.82 0.30
C CYS A 316 -13.15 -13.28 1.45
N LEU A 317 -13.74 -12.53 2.37
CA LEU A 317 -13.05 -12.01 3.56
C LEU A 317 -12.57 -13.14 4.48
N LYS A 318 -13.40 -14.15 4.75
CA LYS A 318 -13.02 -15.30 5.59
C LYS A 318 -11.83 -16.10 5.00
N ASN A 319 -11.84 -16.34 3.69
CA ASN A 319 -10.73 -17.04 3.03
C ASN A 319 -9.45 -16.19 3.10
N THR A 320 -9.57 -14.88 2.90
CA THR A 320 -8.46 -13.93 3.00
C THR A 320 -7.91 -13.88 4.43
N GLU A 321 -8.77 -13.73 5.43
CA GLU A 321 -8.38 -13.72 6.84
C GLU A 321 -7.66 -15.02 7.23
N LYS A 322 -8.21 -16.17 6.85
CA LYS A 322 -7.60 -17.47 7.11
C LYS A 322 -6.17 -17.55 6.57
N LEU A 323 -5.93 -17.08 5.35
CA LEU A 323 -4.59 -17.11 4.75
C LEU A 323 -3.61 -16.19 5.48
N VAL A 324 -4.04 -14.97 5.85
CA VAL A 324 -3.21 -14.03 6.64
C VAL A 324 -2.92 -14.59 8.03
N GLN A 325 -3.92 -15.19 8.67
CA GLN A 325 -3.75 -15.82 9.99
C GLN A 325 -2.77 -16.99 9.95
N LEU A 326 -2.79 -17.81 8.90
CA LEU A 326 -1.81 -18.88 8.71
C LEU A 326 -0.38 -18.33 8.59
N PHE A 327 -0.21 -17.19 7.92
CA PHE A 327 1.09 -16.53 7.79
C PHE A 327 1.61 -16.07 9.15
N GLY A 328 0.87 -15.22 9.87
CA GLY A 328 1.34 -14.63 11.13
C GLY A 328 0.20 -14.09 11.98
N SER A 329 -0.19 -14.82 13.01
CA SER A 329 -1.19 -14.42 14.02
C SER A 329 -1.06 -15.27 15.28
N ILE A 330 -1.91 -14.99 16.26
CA ILE A 330 -2.10 -15.84 17.45
C ILE A 330 -3.15 -16.94 17.24
N ALA A 331 -3.56 -17.24 16.00
CA ALA A 331 -4.45 -18.37 15.71
C ALA A 331 -3.71 -19.71 15.81
N PRO A 332 -4.34 -20.81 16.28
CA PRO A 332 -3.67 -22.10 16.50
C PRO A 332 -2.98 -22.69 15.27
N GLY A 333 -3.48 -22.39 14.07
CA GLY A 333 -2.88 -22.84 12.81
C GLY A 333 -1.75 -21.96 12.26
N SER A 334 -1.44 -20.84 12.89
CA SER A 334 -0.47 -19.86 12.40
C SER A 334 0.96 -20.37 12.45
N TYR A 335 1.64 -20.36 11.30
CA TYR A 335 3.06 -20.70 11.23
C TYR A 335 3.97 -19.61 11.82
N GLY A 336 3.45 -18.37 12.01
CA GLY A 336 4.19 -17.25 12.58
C GLY A 336 5.42 -16.87 11.76
N LEU A 337 5.27 -16.74 10.44
CA LEU A 337 6.36 -16.28 9.57
C LEU A 337 6.73 -14.84 9.89
N HIS A 338 8.03 -14.56 10.01
CA HIS A 338 8.50 -13.23 10.36
C HIS A 338 8.54 -12.32 9.12
N PRO A 339 7.77 -11.20 9.05
CA PRO A 339 7.68 -10.36 7.86
C PRO A 339 9.02 -9.91 7.30
N VAL A 340 9.99 -9.55 8.17
CA VAL A 340 11.34 -9.14 7.74
C VAL A 340 12.02 -10.17 6.83
N ILE A 341 11.80 -11.46 7.07
CA ILE A 341 12.43 -12.55 6.30
C ILE A 341 11.67 -12.81 5.00
N TYR A 342 10.33 -12.75 5.04
CA TYR A 342 9.51 -13.25 3.94
C TYR A 342 8.90 -12.17 3.06
N CYS A 343 8.73 -10.94 3.55
CA CYS A 343 8.02 -9.88 2.85
C CYS A 343 8.90 -8.67 2.47
N TYR A 344 10.05 -8.53 3.13
CA TYR A 344 10.94 -7.38 2.97
C TYR A 344 12.30 -7.79 2.41
N SER A 345 12.99 -6.84 1.78
CA SER A 345 14.41 -7.00 1.46
C SER A 345 15.28 -6.76 2.68
N ASN A 346 16.56 -7.14 2.63
CA ASN A 346 17.54 -6.84 3.68
C ASN A 346 17.66 -5.33 4.01
N LYS A 347 17.23 -4.45 3.09
CA LYS A 347 17.16 -2.98 3.29
C LYS A 347 15.84 -2.51 3.90
N GLY A 348 14.97 -3.43 4.30
CA GLY A 348 13.66 -3.12 4.87
C GLY A 348 12.65 -2.56 3.87
N ASN A 349 12.83 -2.81 2.57
CA ASN A 349 11.87 -2.43 1.55
C ASN A 349 10.86 -3.56 1.34
N PHE A 350 9.58 -3.26 1.49
CA PHE A 350 8.51 -4.20 1.19
C PHE A 350 8.55 -4.61 -0.29
N ARG A 351 8.36 -5.91 -0.54
CA ARG A 351 8.32 -6.49 -1.89
C ARG A 351 7.01 -7.26 -2.09
N PRO A 352 6.05 -6.72 -2.84
CA PRO A 352 4.77 -7.39 -3.12
C PRO A 352 4.93 -8.83 -3.62
N ALA A 353 5.90 -9.08 -4.52
CA ALA A 353 6.15 -10.43 -5.03
C ALA A 353 6.64 -11.40 -3.95
N SER A 354 7.47 -10.93 -3.00
CA SER A 354 7.91 -11.74 -1.85
C SER A 354 6.72 -12.08 -0.93
N PHE A 355 5.84 -11.09 -0.69
CA PHE A 355 4.61 -11.31 0.05
C PHE A 355 3.73 -12.40 -0.59
N TYR A 356 3.45 -12.33 -1.90
CA TYR A 356 2.68 -13.37 -2.59
C TYR A 356 3.40 -14.73 -2.58
N GLY A 357 4.73 -14.73 -2.74
CA GLY A 357 5.53 -15.95 -2.66
C GLY A 357 5.46 -16.63 -1.29
N ALA A 358 5.50 -15.83 -0.24
CA ALA A 358 5.33 -16.31 1.14
C ALA A 358 3.91 -16.84 1.39
N MET A 359 2.87 -16.18 0.86
CA MET A 359 1.49 -16.66 0.95
C MET A 359 1.28 -17.98 0.19
N GLU A 360 1.90 -18.13 -0.99
CA GLU A 360 1.91 -19.38 -1.73
C GLU A 360 2.63 -20.49 -0.95
N PHE A 361 3.76 -20.18 -0.34
CA PHE A 361 4.47 -21.12 0.53
C PHE A 361 3.62 -21.56 1.73
N VAL A 362 2.90 -20.62 2.37
CA VAL A 362 1.96 -20.92 3.46
C VAL A 362 0.84 -21.85 3.00
N LYS A 363 0.26 -21.63 1.80
CA LYS A 363 -0.72 -22.57 1.21
C LYS A 363 -0.12 -23.98 1.08
N ASN A 364 1.08 -24.10 0.53
CA ASN A 364 1.77 -25.38 0.38
C ASN A 364 2.01 -26.06 1.73
N LEU A 365 2.48 -25.31 2.75
CA LEU A 365 2.64 -25.84 4.11
C LEU A 365 1.31 -26.32 4.71
N SER A 366 0.19 -25.68 4.39
CA SER A 366 -1.12 -26.06 4.92
C SER A 366 -1.65 -27.35 4.30
N LEU A 367 -1.29 -27.64 3.05
CA LEU A 367 -1.75 -28.79 2.29
C LEU A 367 -0.85 -30.02 2.44
N ASP A 368 0.46 -29.81 2.64
CA ASP A 368 1.46 -30.91 2.69
C ASP A 368 2.05 -31.06 4.10
N GLN A 369 1.67 -32.15 4.78
CA GLN A 369 2.17 -32.48 6.11
C GLN A 369 3.67 -32.81 6.11
N SER A 370 4.18 -33.45 5.06
CA SER A 370 5.62 -33.77 4.94
C SER A 370 6.45 -32.50 4.83
N LEU A 371 6.03 -31.56 3.96
CA LEU A 371 6.67 -30.27 3.80
C LEU A 371 6.67 -29.47 5.11
N ARG A 372 5.57 -29.48 5.82
CA ARG A 372 5.42 -28.82 7.13
C ARG A 372 6.37 -29.38 8.18
N THR A 373 6.51 -30.72 8.24
CA THR A 373 7.45 -31.37 9.16
C THR A 373 8.91 -30.97 8.85
N LYS A 374 9.29 -30.99 7.57
CA LYS A 374 10.62 -30.52 7.12
C LYS A 374 10.85 -29.07 7.50
N PHE A 375 9.85 -28.19 7.32
CA PHE A 375 9.91 -26.79 7.65
C PHE A 375 10.18 -26.57 9.14
N ILE A 376 9.38 -27.20 10.03
CA ILE A 376 9.55 -27.05 11.47
C ILE A 376 10.94 -27.52 11.92
N LYS A 377 11.39 -28.66 11.40
CA LYS A 377 12.70 -29.24 11.76
C LYS A 377 13.88 -28.33 11.35
N ASN A 378 13.82 -27.72 10.18
CA ASN A 378 14.95 -27.00 9.61
C ASN A 378 14.79 -25.46 9.66
N ARG A 379 13.73 -24.95 10.30
CA ARG A 379 13.31 -23.56 10.20
C ARG A 379 14.40 -22.54 10.53
N LYS A 380 15.18 -22.78 11.59
CA LYS A 380 16.27 -21.89 12.01
C LYS A 380 17.30 -21.67 10.90
N VAL A 381 17.78 -22.75 10.30
CA VAL A 381 18.80 -22.70 9.25
C VAL A 381 18.21 -22.17 7.95
N PHE A 382 16.96 -22.53 7.67
CA PHE A 382 16.21 -22.07 6.52
C PHE A 382 16.02 -20.55 6.51
N GLU A 383 15.52 -19.95 7.60
CA GLU A 383 15.32 -18.50 7.70
C GLU A 383 16.65 -17.73 7.63
N ASN A 384 17.71 -18.25 8.23
CA ASN A 384 19.05 -17.67 8.10
C ASN A 384 19.53 -17.70 6.65
N PHE A 385 19.40 -18.85 5.97
CA PHE A 385 19.78 -19.00 4.57
C PHE A 385 19.02 -18.02 3.66
N LEU A 386 17.71 -17.86 3.85
CA LEU A 386 16.91 -16.91 3.06
C LEU A 386 17.39 -15.48 3.25
N PHE A 387 17.68 -15.08 4.47
CA PHE A 387 18.17 -13.74 4.77
C PHE A 387 19.55 -13.47 4.16
N GLU A 388 20.49 -14.41 4.29
CA GLU A 388 21.83 -14.30 3.72
C GLU A 388 21.83 -14.29 2.18
N ASN A 389 20.85 -14.95 1.55
CA ASN A 389 20.73 -15.09 0.10
C ASN A 389 19.53 -14.31 -0.47
N ASP A 390 19.19 -13.17 0.11
CA ASP A 390 18.06 -12.31 -0.31
C ASP A 390 18.11 -11.92 -1.80
N SER A 391 19.30 -11.81 -2.38
CA SER A 391 19.52 -11.52 -3.79
C SER A 391 18.88 -12.55 -4.74
N VAL A 392 18.71 -13.81 -4.32
CA VAL A 392 18.07 -14.86 -5.13
C VAL A 392 16.58 -14.51 -5.36
N VAL A 393 15.89 -14.10 -4.29
CA VAL A 393 14.49 -13.68 -4.41
C VAL A 393 14.35 -12.47 -5.33
N GLN A 394 15.28 -11.49 -5.23
CA GLN A 394 15.28 -10.35 -6.13
C GLN A 394 15.48 -10.77 -7.60
N ARG A 395 16.37 -11.71 -7.89
CA ARG A 395 16.58 -12.23 -9.24
C ARG A 395 15.38 -13.01 -9.79
N ILE A 396 14.67 -13.74 -8.94
CA ILE A 396 13.39 -14.37 -9.32
C ILE A 396 12.38 -13.29 -9.73
N ILE A 397 12.23 -12.23 -8.93
CA ILE A 397 11.31 -11.12 -9.22
C ILE A 397 11.68 -10.43 -10.54
N ASP A 398 12.96 -10.16 -10.77
CA ASP A 398 13.44 -9.50 -11.99
C ASP A 398 13.21 -10.36 -13.24
N THR A 399 13.28 -11.68 -13.10
CA THR A 399 13.14 -12.65 -14.21
C THR A 399 11.69 -12.95 -14.56
N TYR A 400 10.85 -13.20 -13.55
CA TYR A 400 9.47 -13.65 -13.74
C TYR A 400 8.43 -12.55 -13.59
N ARG A 401 8.85 -11.29 -13.56
CA ARG A 401 8.04 -10.09 -13.33
C ARG A 401 7.59 -9.95 -11.87
N ARG A 402 6.99 -8.80 -11.58
CA ARG A 402 6.56 -8.41 -10.22
C ARG A 402 5.15 -8.93 -9.90
N GLY A 403 4.79 -8.90 -8.62
CA GLY A 403 3.45 -9.23 -8.14
C GLY A 403 3.20 -10.75 -8.08
N THR A 404 1.98 -11.14 -8.36
CA THR A 404 1.52 -12.54 -8.23
C THR A 404 2.21 -13.51 -9.19
N GLN A 405 2.75 -13.02 -10.31
CA GLN A 405 3.42 -13.88 -11.30
C GLN A 405 4.68 -14.57 -10.77
N SER A 406 5.41 -13.93 -9.86
CA SER A 406 6.60 -14.52 -9.22
C SER A 406 6.29 -15.41 -8.03
N ALA A 407 5.05 -15.40 -7.52
CA ALA A 407 4.67 -16.07 -6.26
C ALA A 407 5.03 -17.56 -6.26
N LYS A 408 4.60 -18.29 -7.30
CA LYS A 408 4.89 -19.71 -7.46
C LYS A 408 6.39 -19.99 -7.50
N HIS A 409 7.16 -19.18 -8.22
CA HIS A 409 8.61 -19.38 -8.36
C HIS A 409 9.37 -19.11 -7.06
N ILE A 410 8.91 -18.16 -6.25
CA ILE A 410 9.47 -17.87 -4.93
C ILE A 410 9.15 -19.02 -3.98
N ALA A 411 7.89 -19.49 -3.95
CA ALA A 411 7.51 -20.65 -3.13
C ALA A 411 8.28 -21.92 -3.52
N GLU A 412 8.44 -22.19 -4.82
CA GLU A 412 9.25 -23.30 -5.33
C GLU A 412 10.73 -23.19 -4.92
N TYR A 413 11.28 -21.96 -4.89
CA TYR A 413 12.62 -21.72 -4.37
C TYR A 413 12.72 -22.02 -2.86
N TYR A 414 11.73 -21.61 -2.08
CA TYR A 414 11.69 -21.91 -0.64
C TYR A 414 11.60 -23.42 -0.40
N ILE A 415 10.79 -24.13 -1.15
CA ILE A 415 10.66 -25.59 -1.06
C ILE A 415 11.98 -26.27 -1.46
N PHE A 416 12.61 -25.81 -2.56
CA PHE A 416 13.92 -26.32 -3.00
C PHE A 416 14.97 -26.22 -1.89
N VAL A 417 15.12 -25.04 -1.28
CA VAL A 417 16.09 -24.82 -0.19
C VAL A 417 15.76 -25.73 1.01
N LEU A 418 14.48 -25.82 1.38
CA LEU A 418 14.04 -26.61 2.52
C LEU A 418 14.31 -28.11 2.34
N GLU A 419 14.10 -28.64 1.13
CA GLU A 419 14.41 -30.03 0.81
C GLU A 419 15.91 -30.31 0.95
N ARG A 420 16.78 -29.44 0.43
CA ARG A 420 18.23 -29.61 0.54
C ARG A 420 18.75 -29.54 1.97
N LEU A 421 18.18 -28.62 2.78
CA LEU A 421 18.46 -28.59 4.21
C LEU A 421 18.01 -29.86 4.93
N ASN A 422 16.86 -30.40 4.55
CA ASN A 422 16.39 -31.66 5.12
C ASN A 422 17.26 -32.87 4.73
N ASP A 423 17.90 -32.82 3.55
CA ASP A 423 18.87 -33.80 3.09
C ASP A 423 20.26 -33.60 3.74
N GLY A 424 20.42 -32.66 4.66
CA GLY A 424 21.65 -32.39 5.42
C GLY A 424 22.68 -31.52 4.71
N LYS A 425 22.30 -30.87 3.60
CA LYS A 425 23.22 -30.00 2.85
C LYS A 425 23.43 -28.67 3.54
N ASP A 426 24.65 -28.18 3.47
CA ASP A 426 25.02 -26.86 3.97
C ASP A 426 24.67 -25.73 2.96
N GLY A 427 24.81 -24.46 3.39
CA GLY A 427 24.47 -23.30 2.57
C GLY A 427 25.30 -23.20 1.28
N LYS A 428 26.57 -23.60 1.30
CA LYS A 428 27.45 -23.57 0.11
C LYS A 428 27.07 -24.64 -0.90
N GLU A 429 26.72 -25.82 -0.44
CA GLU A 429 26.23 -26.92 -1.29
C GLU A 429 24.91 -26.52 -1.95
N ILE A 430 23.99 -25.89 -1.22
CA ILE A 430 22.71 -25.38 -1.75
C ILE A 430 22.95 -24.32 -2.82
N GLN A 431 23.87 -23.36 -2.57
CA GLN A 431 24.24 -22.35 -3.58
C GLN A 431 24.80 -22.98 -4.84
N LYS A 432 25.68 -23.99 -4.71
CA LYS A 432 26.24 -24.74 -5.86
C LYS A 432 25.16 -25.46 -6.65
N GLU A 433 24.20 -26.10 -5.98
CA GLU A 433 23.08 -26.77 -6.64
C GLU A 433 22.11 -25.79 -7.31
N LEU A 434 21.85 -24.62 -6.71
CA LEU A 434 21.08 -23.56 -7.36
C LEU A 434 21.72 -23.15 -8.69
N LEU A 435 23.05 -22.97 -8.73
CA LEU A 435 23.78 -22.64 -9.96
C LEU A 435 23.73 -23.77 -10.99
N ALA A 436 23.72 -25.02 -10.57
CA ALA A 436 23.68 -26.20 -11.44
C ALA A 436 22.27 -26.52 -11.97
N THR A 437 21.22 -26.09 -11.28
CA THR A 437 19.83 -26.44 -11.62
C THR A 437 19.35 -25.61 -12.83
N PRO A 438 18.90 -26.22 -13.94
CA PRO A 438 18.54 -25.51 -15.18
C PRO A 438 17.49 -24.39 -14.98
N LYS A 439 16.55 -24.60 -14.06
CA LYS A 439 15.53 -23.62 -13.71
C LYS A 439 16.13 -22.32 -13.19
N TYR A 440 17.20 -22.39 -12.38
CA TYR A 440 17.83 -21.24 -11.74
C TYR A 440 19.00 -20.65 -12.54
N GLN A 441 19.53 -21.38 -13.54
CA GLN A 441 20.62 -20.87 -14.40
C GLN A 441 20.24 -19.57 -15.11
N ARG A 442 18.99 -19.45 -15.57
CA ARG A 442 18.49 -18.23 -16.23
C ARG A 442 18.42 -17.00 -15.31
N LEU A 443 18.46 -17.19 -13.98
CA LEU A 443 18.49 -16.08 -13.01
C LEU A 443 19.85 -15.36 -12.97
N LYS A 444 20.90 -15.94 -13.56
CA LYS A 444 22.27 -15.40 -13.53
C LYS A 444 22.69 -15.03 -12.10
N LEU A 445 22.54 -15.98 -11.18
CA LEU A 445 22.86 -15.78 -9.78
C LEU A 445 24.35 -15.49 -9.58
N GLY A 446 24.67 -14.53 -8.71
CA GLY A 446 26.01 -14.27 -8.20
C GLY A 446 25.92 -14.18 -6.67
N PHE A 447 26.74 -14.94 -5.98
CA PHE A 447 26.80 -14.96 -4.51
C PHE A 447 28.01 -14.16 -3.99
N SER A 448 28.37 -13.05 -4.66
CA SER A 448 29.42 -12.14 -4.20
C SER A 448 28.87 -11.13 -3.19
N ASN A 449 29.62 -10.92 -2.11
CA ASN A 449 29.29 -9.96 -1.04
C ASN A 449 29.76 -8.51 -1.37
N GLU A 450 30.06 -8.19 -2.62
CA GLU A 450 30.53 -6.86 -2.98
C GLU A 450 29.37 -5.87 -2.99
N SER A 451 29.42 -4.92 -2.06
CA SER A 451 28.55 -3.75 -2.06
C SER A 451 29.21 -2.66 -2.91
N ASP A 452 28.61 -2.30 -4.04
CA ASP A 452 29.00 -1.17 -4.91
C ASP A 452 28.74 0.22 -4.25
N VAL A 453 28.84 0.34 -2.92
CA VAL A 453 28.58 1.59 -2.21
C VAL A 453 29.88 2.42 -2.20
N THR A 454 29.93 3.44 -3.05
CA THR A 454 31.06 4.37 -3.19
C THR A 454 30.93 5.66 -2.38
N THR A 455 29.79 5.89 -1.70
CA THR A 455 29.52 7.11 -0.91
C THR A 455 29.92 6.92 0.54
N ALA A 456 30.54 7.95 1.15
CA ALA A 456 30.94 7.93 2.55
C ALA A 456 29.74 7.92 3.53
N ASP A 457 28.61 8.51 3.13
CA ASP A 457 27.43 8.65 4.00
C ASP A 457 26.46 7.47 3.85
N PHE A 458 25.90 7.03 4.99
CA PHE A 458 24.84 6.03 5.01
C PHE A 458 23.51 6.64 4.54
N ASN A 459 22.95 6.07 3.47
CA ASN A 459 21.57 6.36 3.07
C ASN A 459 20.55 5.61 3.95
N THR A 460 19.25 5.96 3.84
CA THR A 460 18.16 5.36 4.64
C THR A 460 18.10 3.82 4.51
N GLY A 461 18.32 3.28 3.31
CA GLY A 461 18.32 1.83 3.08
C GLY A 461 19.49 1.13 3.77
N ASN A 462 20.71 1.69 3.69
CA ASN A 462 21.88 1.12 4.34
C ASN A 462 21.78 1.21 5.87
N LYS A 463 21.20 2.29 6.41
CA LYS A 463 20.90 2.40 7.85
C LYS A 463 19.93 1.31 8.31
N SER A 464 18.88 1.05 7.54
CA SER A 464 17.92 -0.02 7.81
C SER A 464 18.57 -1.40 7.74
N GLU A 465 19.42 -1.64 6.72
CA GLU A 465 20.14 -2.91 6.56
C GLU A 465 21.06 -3.22 7.73
N VAL A 466 21.84 -2.22 8.18
CA VAL A 466 22.72 -2.36 9.35
C VAL A 466 21.89 -2.72 10.59
N PHE A 467 20.79 -2.00 10.83
CA PHE A 467 19.93 -2.27 11.96
C PHE A 467 19.32 -3.68 11.88
N ILE A 468 18.70 -4.05 10.76
CA ILE A 468 18.04 -5.37 10.60
C ILE A 468 19.07 -6.49 10.83
N ARG A 469 20.25 -6.41 10.21
CA ARG A 469 21.31 -7.41 10.32
C ARG A 469 21.78 -7.60 11.76
N GLN A 470 21.97 -6.51 12.50
CA GLN A 470 22.40 -6.57 13.89
C GLN A 470 21.28 -7.03 14.83
N ALA A 471 20.06 -6.52 14.65
CA ALA A 471 18.92 -6.85 15.48
C ALA A 471 18.51 -8.33 15.35
N LEU A 472 18.60 -8.93 14.16
CA LEU A 472 18.30 -10.35 13.94
C LEU A 472 19.26 -11.30 14.70
N GLN A 473 20.47 -10.87 15.01
CA GLN A 473 21.41 -11.70 15.80
C GLN A 473 20.91 -11.94 17.24
N GLY A 474 20.25 -10.93 17.82
CA GLY A 474 19.68 -11.00 19.18
C GLY A 474 18.17 -11.20 19.20
N ALA A 475 17.51 -11.37 18.05
CA ALA A 475 16.06 -11.48 17.99
C ALA A 475 15.55 -12.76 18.67
N PRO A 476 14.39 -12.70 19.37
CA PRO A 476 13.80 -13.86 20.00
C PRO A 476 13.45 -14.93 18.97
N ARG A 477 13.69 -16.18 19.35
CA ARG A 477 13.39 -17.36 18.51
C ARG A 477 12.50 -18.34 19.25
N CYS A 478 11.70 -19.04 18.50
CA CYS A 478 10.87 -20.13 19.02
C CYS A 478 11.76 -21.24 19.61
N ALA A 479 11.54 -21.60 20.87
CA ALA A 479 12.29 -22.64 21.54
C ALA A 479 12.13 -24.03 20.91
N ILE A 480 11.06 -24.27 20.12
CA ILE A 480 10.76 -25.56 19.49
C ILE A 480 11.38 -25.65 18.08
N CYS A 481 11.12 -24.67 17.19
CA CYS A 481 11.56 -24.74 15.79
C CYS A 481 12.76 -23.84 15.48
N GLY A 482 13.18 -22.96 16.40
CA GLY A 482 14.28 -22.02 16.22
C GLY A 482 14.00 -20.86 15.24
N GLY A 483 12.80 -20.75 14.68
CA GLY A 483 12.41 -19.66 13.80
C GLY A 483 12.26 -18.33 14.54
N TYR A 484 12.40 -17.21 13.82
CA TYR A 484 12.22 -15.88 14.39
C TYR A 484 10.78 -15.66 14.85
N LEU A 485 10.62 -14.97 15.97
CA LEU A 485 9.32 -14.63 16.54
C LEU A 485 8.97 -13.18 16.22
N HIS A 486 7.76 -12.98 15.72
CA HIS A 486 7.18 -11.67 15.46
C HIS A 486 6.09 -11.36 16.50
N LEU A 487 5.90 -10.09 16.86
CA LEU A 487 4.96 -9.67 17.91
C LEU A 487 3.54 -10.28 17.75
N HIS A 488 3.07 -10.46 16.51
CA HIS A 488 1.74 -11.05 16.24
C HIS A 488 1.70 -12.58 16.31
N SER A 489 2.81 -13.26 16.59
CA SER A 489 2.88 -14.73 16.58
C SER A 489 3.52 -15.33 17.83
N ILE A 490 3.76 -14.53 18.86
CA ILE A 490 4.36 -14.99 20.12
C ILE A 490 3.33 -15.70 20.97
N SER A 491 3.68 -16.89 21.44
CA SER A 491 2.98 -17.67 22.46
C SER A 491 3.94 -18.05 23.57
N ILE A 492 3.45 -18.11 24.81
CA ILE A 492 4.20 -18.64 25.95
C ILE A 492 3.82 -20.10 26.14
N ASP A 493 4.81 -20.97 26.09
CA ASP A 493 4.68 -22.39 26.33
C ASP A 493 5.31 -22.78 27.66
N HIS A 494 4.82 -23.86 28.29
CA HIS A 494 5.38 -24.41 29.49
C HIS A 494 6.58 -25.33 29.18
N ILE A 495 7.75 -25.10 29.75
CA ILE A 495 8.91 -25.99 29.63
C ILE A 495 8.53 -27.35 30.19
N GLN A 496 8.12 -27.40 31.47
CA GLN A 496 7.48 -28.56 32.07
C GLN A 496 5.96 -28.44 31.89
N ARG A 497 5.35 -29.46 31.29
CA ARG A 497 3.92 -29.44 30.97
C ARG A 497 3.04 -29.37 32.21
N LYS A 498 1.88 -28.69 32.13
CA LYS A 498 0.92 -28.61 33.24
C LYS A 498 0.51 -30.00 33.76
N ARG A 499 0.31 -30.99 32.88
CA ARG A 499 -0.03 -32.37 33.26
C ARG A 499 1.11 -33.12 33.95
N GLU A 500 2.33 -32.61 33.89
CA GLU A 500 3.54 -33.12 34.53
C GLU A 500 3.93 -32.31 35.78
N GLY A 501 3.00 -31.48 36.29
CA GLY A 501 3.20 -30.66 37.47
C GLY A 501 3.86 -29.30 37.21
N GLY A 502 3.98 -28.88 35.94
CA GLY A 502 4.55 -27.58 35.59
C GLY A 502 3.69 -26.42 36.08
N THR A 503 4.34 -25.42 36.66
CA THR A 503 3.71 -24.19 37.18
C THR A 503 3.71 -23.08 36.13
N GLY A 504 2.91 -22.02 36.34
CA GLY A 504 2.91 -20.80 35.51
C GLY A 504 3.99 -19.79 35.91
N SER A 505 5.09 -20.21 36.54
CA SER A 505 6.22 -19.35 36.89
C SER A 505 6.98 -18.90 35.62
N ALA A 506 7.63 -17.75 35.67
CA ALA A 506 8.44 -17.24 34.54
C ALA A 506 9.55 -18.22 34.13
N ASP A 507 10.16 -18.91 35.12
CA ASP A 507 11.22 -19.90 34.91
C ASP A 507 10.73 -21.15 34.14
N ASN A 508 9.42 -21.43 34.19
CA ASN A 508 8.80 -22.53 33.43
C ASN A 508 8.20 -22.06 32.12
N GLY A 509 8.37 -20.78 31.72
CA GLY A 509 7.89 -20.22 30.48
C GLY A 509 8.96 -20.19 29.40
N GLN A 510 8.58 -20.50 28.15
CA GLN A 510 9.43 -20.32 26.96
C GLN A 510 8.66 -19.70 25.82
N LEU A 511 9.36 -18.89 24.99
CA LEU A 511 8.77 -18.26 23.81
C LEU A 511 8.65 -19.25 22.67
N THR A 512 7.45 -19.31 22.07
CA THR A 512 7.17 -20.22 20.95
C THR A 512 6.21 -19.58 19.94
N HIS A 513 6.16 -20.14 18.72
CA HIS A 513 4.99 -19.93 17.85
C HIS A 513 3.80 -20.73 18.38
N LEU A 514 2.59 -20.19 18.22
CA LEU A 514 1.41 -20.91 18.71
C LEU A 514 1.23 -22.29 18.05
N TYR A 515 1.49 -22.41 16.74
CA TYR A 515 1.50 -23.69 16.05
C TYR A 515 2.49 -24.70 16.68
N CYS A 516 3.69 -24.25 17.04
CA CYS A 516 4.68 -25.11 17.68
C CYS A 516 4.23 -25.55 19.07
N ASN A 517 3.62 -24.65 19.86
CA ASN A 517 3.07 -24.94 21.17
C ASN A 517 1.92 -25.96 21.11
N THR A 518 0.94 -25.74 20.21
CA THR A 518 -0.30 -26.52 20.20
C THR A 518 -0.29 -27.72 19.25
N GLY A 519 0.50 -27.68 18.18
CA GLY A 519 0.48 -28.68 17.11
C GLY A 519 1.70 -29.61 17.05
N VAL A 520 2.86 -29.14 17.55
CA VAL A 520 4.13 -29.91 17.46
C VAL A 520 4.46 -30.58 18.78
N LYS A 521 4.24 -29.89 19.89
CA LYS A 521 4.59 -30.39 21.24
C LYS A 521 3.52 -31.31 21.85
N ASN A 522 2.28 -31.24 21.40
CA ASN A 522 1.14 -32.01 21.96
C ASN A 522 1.01 -33.41 21.37
#